data_4aeb310222fac44a8de67e3f8f1e529b
#
_entry.id   4aeb310222fac44a8de67e3f8f1e529b
#
_cell.length_a   1.000
_cell.length_b   1.000
_cell.length_c   1.000
_cell.angle_alpha   90.00
_cell.angle_beta   90.00
_cell.angle_gamma   90.00
#
_symmetry.space_group_name_H-M   'P 1'
#
loop_
_entity.id
_entity.type
_entity.pdbx_description
1 polymer ?
#
loop_
_entity_poly.entity_id
_entity_poly.type
_entity_poly.pdbx_seq_one_letter_code
_entity_poly.pdbx_strand_id
1 'polypeptide(L)'
;MGRAGRFTITEKSRANLVTEADFASQKAIHERIHGQFRDHNFLGEEGLAETNSDSPWRWVIDPLDGTSNYVHGFPYYAVNIAAEFGKELMIAVTFDPNRDELFTAVKGRGAFVNGQPIRPTRVTALQDAMVVASLPVACRPDHYAVKQLLNVMPHVQTVQRTGSAALNLAYVAAGRMDAFWSGSLKPWDMAAGILLVQEAGGRVSRMHGEPIDIEIPDLLSTNGLAIHDALQQLL
;
A
#
# COMPACT_ATOMS: atom_id res chain seq x y z
N MET A 1 17.15 -6.23 19.26
CA MET A 1 17.82 -4.94 19.07
C MET A 1 16.96 -3.86 19.69
N GLY A 2 17.54 -2.97 20.49
CA GLY A 2 16.83 -2.05 21.34
C GLY A 2 15.98 -1.03 20.58
N ARG A 3 14.75 -0.91 21.00
CA ARG A 3 13.65 -0.19 20.36
C ARG A 3 13.68 1.33 20.53
N ALA A 4 14.29 1.84 21.55
CA ALA A 4 14.33 3.27 21.85
C ALA A 4 15.77 3.68 22.13
N GLY A 5 16.33 4.54 21.30
CA GLY A 5 17.67 5.08 21.48
C GLY A 5 18.46 5.31 20.21
N ARG A 6 17.94 4.87 19.04
CA ARG A 6 18.61 5.07 17.75
C ARG A 6 17.99 6.16 16.87
N PHE A 7 16.76 6.61 17.18
CA PHE A 7 16.04 7.57 16.34
C PHE A 7 15.30 8.59 17.18
N THR A 8 15.19 9.81 16.69
CA THR A 8 14.21 10.76 17.19
C THR A 8 12.84 10.34 16.67
N ILE A 9 11.93 9.99 17.57
CA ILE A 9 10.56 9.62 17.27
C ILE A 9 9.67 10.80 17.63
N THR A 10 8.85 11.24 16.67
CA THR A 10 7.84 12.26 16.91
C THR A 10 6.46 11.65 16.68
N GLU A 11 5.52 11.96 17.57
CA GLU A 11 4.13 11.56 17.41
C GLU A 11 3.35 12.68 16.71
N LYS A 12 2.93 12.47 15.46
CA LYS A 12 2.10 13.43 14.70
C LYS A 12 0.69 13.54 15.27
N SER A 13 0.16 12.42 15.77
CA SER A 13 -1.11 12.29 16.48
C SER A 13 -1.09 10.97 17.24
N ARG A 14 -2.10 10.70 18.09
CA ARG A 14 -2.14 9.45 18.88
C ARG A 14 -1.83 8.21 18.02
N ALA A 15 -0.71 7.55 18.34
CA ALA A 15 -0.17 6.37 17.66
C ALA A 15 0.19 6.56 16.17
N ASN A 16 0.29 7.80 15.67
CA ASN A 16 0.83 8.12 14.36
C ASN A 16 2.26 8.66 14.54
N LEU A 17 3.25 7.83 14.21
CA LEU A 17 4.66 8.08 14.46
C LEU A 17 5.35 8.57 13.18
N VAL A 18 6.37 9.38 13.35
CA VAL A 18 7.33 9.75 12.31
C VAL A 18 8.73 9.70 12.91
N THR A 19 9.70 9.33 12.10
CA THR A 19 11.10 9.24 12.50
C THR A 19 11.99 10.06 11.58
N GLU A 20 13.24 10.26 11.98
CA GLU A 20 14.25 10.86 11.10
C GLU A 20 14.45 10.08 9.80
N ALA A 21 14.17 8.77 9.81
CA ALA A 21 14.28 7.92 8.64
C ALA A 21 13.23 8.27 7.57
N ASP A 22 11.99 8.61 7.97
CA ASP A 22 10.92 9.04 7.06
C ASP A 22 11.35 10.31 6.30
N PHE A 23 11.80 11.33 7.01
CA PHE A 23 12.26 12.59 6.40
C PHE A 23 13.51 12.41 5.54
N ALA A 24 14.49 11.62 6.00
CA ALA A 24 15.71 11.35 5.24
C ALA A 24 15.41 10.58 3.95
N SER A 25 14.54 9.58 4.02
CA SER A 25 14.08 8.80 2.87
C SER A 25 13.33 9.69 1.87
N GLN A 26 12.33 10.47 2.32
CA GLN A 26 11.59 11.38 1.44
C GLN A 26 12.51 12.37 0.73
N LYS A 27 13.44 12.98 1.47
CA LYS A 27 14.41 13.92 0.91
C LYS A 27 15.26 13.26 -0.18
N ALA A 28 15.82 12.08 0.10
CA ALA A 28 16.68 11.37 -0.85
C ALA A 28 15.92 10.98 -2.13
N ILE A 29 14.68 10.49 -2.00
CA ILE A 29 13.82 10.14 -3.13
C ILE A 29 13.48 11.39 -3.94
N HIS A 30 13.02 12.45 -3.28
CA HIS A 30 12.65 13.70 -3.93
C HIS A 30 13.83 14.30 -4.69
N GLU A 31 15.01 14.47 -4.05
CA GLU A 31 16.21 15.03 -4.69
C GLU A 31 16.62 14.22 -5.93
N ARG A 32 16.52 12.89 -5.85
CA ARG A 32 16.89 12.01 -6.95
C ARG A 32 15.94 12.14 -8.14
N ILE A 33 14.62 12.18 -7.88
CA ILE A 33 13.61 12.28 -8.93
C ILE A 33 13.59 13.69 -9.50
N HIS A 34 13.50 14.72 -8.65
CA HIS A 34 13.46 16.12 -9.08
C HIS A 34 14.73 16.55 -9.86
N GLY A 35 15.88 15.97 -9.55
CA GLY A 35 17.11 16.20 -10.30
C GLY A 35 17.03 15.78 -11.78
N GLN A 36 16.12 14.85 -12.12
CA GLN A 36 15.90 14.37 -13.49
C GLN A 36 14.59 14.89 -14.10
N PHE A 37 13.58 15.14 -13.29
CA PHE A 37 12.22 15.51 -13.70
C PHE A 37 11.77 16.77 -12.97
N ARG A 38 12.40 17.91 -13.29
CA ARG A 38 12.23 19.19 -12.57
C ARG A 38 10.82 19.77 -12.65
N ASP A 39 10.11 19.44 -13.71
CA ASP A 39 8.77 20.00 -13.99
C ASP A 39 7.64 19.09 -13.48
N HIS A 40 7.97 17.94 -12.87
CA HIS A 40 6.95 17.02 -12.36
C HIS A 40 6.40 17.48 -11.01
N ASN A 41 5.15 17.11 -10.74
CA ASN A 41 4.49 17.31 -9.46
C ASN A 41 4.91 16.24 -8.45
N PHE A 42 4.79 16.55 -7.15
CA PHE A 42 5.09 15.64 -6.06
C PHE A 42 4.00 15.68 -4.99
N LEU A 43 3.68 14.51 -4.46
CA LEU A 43 2.82 14.29 -3.30
C LEU A 43 3.50 13.26 -2.40
N GLY A 44 3.82 13.61 -1.17
CA GLY A 44 4.44 12.70 -0.21
C GLY A 44 3.84 12.81 1.18
N GLU A 45 3.99 11.75 1.96
CA GLU A 45 3.41 11.67 3.30
C GLU A 45 3.95 12.75 4.24
N GLU A 46 5.25 13.06 4.19
CA GLU A 46 5.91 13.97 5.11
C GLU A 46 5.83 15.44 4.65
N GLY A 47 4.63 15.85 4.21
CA GLY A 47 4.33 17.24 3.86
C GLY A 47 4.91 17.68 2.50
N LEU A 48 5.41 16.76 1.69
CA LEU A 48 5.84 17.06 0.33
C LEU A 48 4.61 17.28 -0.56
N ALA A 49 4.41 18.50 -1.01
CA ALA A 49 3.35 18.86 -1.95
C ALA A 49 3.86 19.96 -2.89
N GLU A 50 4.33 19.56 -4.06
CA GLU A 50 4.81 20.45 -5.11
C GLU A 50 3.91 20.33 -6.34
N THR A 51 3.39 21.44 -6.81
CA THR A 51 2.48 21.48 -7.94
C THR A 51 3.02 22.39 -9.03
N ASN A 52 3.20 21.83 -10.21
CA ASN A 52 3.41 22.55 -11.46
C ASN A 52 2.20 22.30 -12.35
N SER A 53 1.40 23.34 -12.61
CA SER A 53 0.14 23.22 -13.36
C SER A 53 0.32 22.73 -14.81
N ASP A 54 1.50 22.89 -15.38
CA ASP A 54 1.80 22.53 -16.76
C ASP A 54 2.23 21.09 -16.94
N SER A 55 2.54 20.38 -15.84
CA SER A 55 2.96 18.98 -15.89
C SER A 55 1.80 18.03 -15.63
N PRO A 56 1.56 17.05 -16.51
CA PRO A 56 0.61 15.97 -16.23
C PRO A 56 1.18 14.88 -15.30
N TRP A 57 2.50 14.89 -15.04
CA TRP A 57 3.15 13.93 -14.18
C TRP A 57 3.09 14.31 -12.71
N ARG A 58 2.75 13.32 -11.85
CA ARG A 58 2.81 13.43 -10.40
C ARG A 58 3.47 12.19 -9.80
N TRP A 59 4.48 12.40 -8.96
CA TRP A 59 5.07 11.37 -8.13
C TRP A 59 4.34 11.31 -6.79
N VAL A 60 3.97 10.10 -6.38
CA VAL A 60 3.27 9.83 -5.11
C VAL A 60 4.19 8.94 -4.27
N ILE A 61 4.60 9.43 -3.09
CA ILE A 61 5.71 8.88 -2.32
C ILE A 61 5.30 8.62 -0.88
N ASP A 62 5.45 7.38 -0.43
CA ASP A 62 5.53 7.02 0.97
C ASP A 62 6.99 6.66 1.29
N PRO A 63 7.70 7.47 2.07
CA PRO A 63 9.10 7.25 2.35
C PRO A 63 9.35 6.06 3.28
N LEU A 64 8.35 5.68 4.11
CA LEU A 64 8.43 4.58 5.06
C LEU A 64 7.03 4.10 5.48
N ASP A 65 6.35 3.35 4.62
CA ASP A 65 5.09 2.68 4.98
C ASP A 65 5.34 1.63 6.07
N GLY A 66 4.59 1.74 7.15
CA GLY A 66 4.78 0.89 8.32
C GLY A 66 5.73 1.47 9.37
N THR A 67 5.75 2.79 9.59
CA THR A 67 6.58 3.50 10.58
C THR A 67 6.48 2.90 11.98
N SER A 68 5.28 2.48 12.42
CA SER A 68 5.10 1.79 13.70
C SER A 68 5.90 0.48 13.76
N ASN A 69 5.90 -0.31 12.70
CA ASN A 69 6.67 -1.55 12.61
C ASN A 69 8.17 -1.26 12.67
N TYR A 70 8.61 -0.26 11.93
CA TYR A 70 10.01 0.18 11.93
C TYR A 70 10.48 0.58 13.33
N VAL A 71 9.73 1.43 14.03
CA VAL A 71 10.03 1.87 15.40
C VAL A 71 10.11 0.69 16.39
N HIS A 72 9.22 -0.29 16.24
CA HIS A 72 9.20 -1.48 17.10
C HIS A 72 10.19 -2.57 16.66
N GLY A 73 10.89 -2.40 15.54
CA GLY A 73 11.82 -3.41 15.00
C GLY A 73 11.10 -4.64 14.45
N PHE A 74 9.81 -4.49 14.08
CA PHE A 74 9.07 -5.55 13.39
C PHE A 74 9.39 -5.46 11.88
N PRO A 75 9.95 -6.52 11.25
CA PRO A 75 10.52 -6.44 9.91
C PRO A 75 9.44 -6.51 8.81
N TYR A 76 8.51 -5.54 8.79
CA TYR A 76 7.43 -5.45 7.82
C TYR A 76 7.10 -3.98 7.55
N TYR A 77 7.91 -3.33 6.72
CA TYR A 77 7.80 -1.94 6.29
C TYR A 77 8.46 -1.77 4.92
N ALA A 78 8.09 -0.74 4.17
CA ALA A 78 8.56 -0.53 2.80
C ALA A 78 8.77 0.95 2.46
N VAL A 79 9.51 1.20 1.40
CA VAL A 79 9.49 2.45 0.62
C VAL A 79 8.52 2.26 -0.54
N ASN A 80 7.63 3.21 -0.77
CA ASN A 80 6.58 3.10 -1.77
C ASN A 80 6.56 4.33 -2.69
N ILE A 81 6.66 4.13 -4.01
CA ILE A 81 6.74 5.20 -4.99
C ILE A 81 5.85 4.86 -6.18
N ALA A 82 4.98 5.79 -6.57
CA ALA A 82 4.23 5.69 -7.82
C ALA A 82 4.44 6.94 -8.67
N ALA A 83 4.23 6.81 -9.98
CA ALA A 83 4.10 7.94 -10.88
C ALA A 83 2.78 7.86 -11.64
N GLU A 84 2.06 8.97 -11.66
CA GLU A 84 0.83 9.18 -12.44
C GLU A 84 1.09 10.08 -13.64
N PHE A 85 0.33 9.84 -14.70
CA PHE A 85 0.19 10.74 -15.84
C PHE A 85 -1.28 11.08 -16.03
N GLY A 86 -1.68 12.32 -15.74
CA GLY A 86 -3.08 12.74 -15.84
C GLY A 86 -4.04 11.89 -14.99
N LYS A 87 -3.66 11.55 -13.76
CA LYS A 87 -4.36 10.66 -12.80
C LYS A 87 -4.33 9.17 -13.14
N GLU A 88 -3.62 8.77 -14.17
CA GLU A 88 -3.44 7.37 -14.52
C GLU A 88 -2.12 6.84 -13.94
N LEU A 89 -2.16 5.76 -13.17
CA LEU A 89 -0.97 5.13 -12.60
C LEU A 89 -0.13 4.48 -13.71
N MET A 90 1.10 4.94 -13.86
CA MET A 90 2.02 4.52 -14.93
C MET A 90 3.19 3.69 -14.44
N ILE A 91 3.72 4.00 -13.25
CA ILE A 91 4.90 3.37 -12.68
C ILE A 91 4.63 3.08 -11.21
N ALA A 92 5.05 1.91 -10.75
CA ALA A 92 5.00 1.49 -9.37
C ALA A 92 6.33 0.88 -8.92
N VAL A 93 6.76 1.25 -7.73
CA VAL A 93 7.91 0.69 -7.03
C VAL A 93 7.57 0.54 -5.57
N THR A 94 7.71 -0.68 -5.03
CA THR A 94 7.63 -0.95 -3.59
C THR A 94 8.88 -1.73 -3.20
N PHE A 95 9.67 -1.22 -2.25
CA PHE A 95 10.89 -1.87 -1.80
C PHE A 95 10.77 -2.34 -0.35
N ASP A 96 10.93 -3.64 -0.12
CA ASP A 96 11.05 -4.24 1.21
C ASP A 96 12.54 -4.35 1.59
N PRO A 97 13.06 -3.47 2.46
CA PRO A 97 14.49 -3.49 2.82
C PRO A 97 14.86 -4.66 3.76
N ASN A 98 13.88 -5.33 4.37
CA ASN A 98 14.14 -6.46 5.26
C ASN A 98 14.42 -7.74 4.48
N ARG A 99 13.84 -7.87 3.28
CA ARG A 99 13.97 -9.04 2.41
C ARG A 99 14.80 -8.77 1.16
N ASP A 100 15.23 -7.50 0.95
CA ASP A 100 15.88 -7.04 -0.27
C ASP A 100 15.04 -7.37 -1.51
N GLU A 101 13.72 -7.08 -1.42
CA GLU A 101 12.76 -7.34 -2.48
C GLU A 101 12.26 -6.03 -3.09
N LEU A 102 12.54 -5.86 -4.38
CA LEU A 102 12.08 -4.74 -5.17
C LEU A 102 10.91 -5.16 -6.07
N PHE A 103 9.70 -4.76 -5.69
CA PHE A 103 8.50 -4.94 -6.51
C PHE A 103 8.37 -3.77 -7.47
N THR A 104 8.15 -4.07 -8.75
CA THR A 104 8.03 -3.05 -9.80
C THR A 104 6.90 -3.38 -10.76
N ALA A 105 6.21 -2.34 -11.24
CA ALA A 105 5.30 -2.45 -12.38
C ALA A 105 5.37 -1.20 -13.25
N VAL A 106 5.15 -1.39 -14.53
CA VAL A 106 4.91 -0.33 -15.51
C VAL A 106 3.64 -0.69 -16.24
N LYS A 107 2.74 0.26 -16.41
CA LYS A 107 1.45 0.04 -17.07
C LYS A 107 1.60 -0.68 -18.42
N GLY A 108 0.89 -1.80 -18.58
CA GLY A 108 0.92 -2.67 -19.77
C GLY A 108 2.20 -3.51 -19.91
N ARG A 109 3.05 -3.59 -18.88
CA ARG A 109 4.31 -4.33 -18.93
C ARG A 109 4.39 -5.47 -17.92
N GLY A 110 3.36 -5.66 -17.08
CA GLY A 110 3.35 -6.64 -16.01
C GLY A 110 4.03 -6.17 -14.72
N ALA A 111 3.94 -7.01 -13.68
CA ALA A 111 4.54 -6.79 -12.39
C ALA A 111 5.65 -7.80 -12.09
N PHE A 112 6.66 -7.36 -11.34
CA PHE A 112 7.88 -8.13 -11.08
C PHE A 112 8.34 -7.96 -9.63
N VAL A 113 9.02 -8.98 -9.08
CA VAL A 113 9.86 -8.87 -7.89
C VAL A 113 11.29 -9.26 -8.26
N ASN A 114 12.24 -8.37 -7.98
CA ASN A 114 13.66 -8.55 -8.35
C ASN A 114 13.83 -8.99 -9.83
N GLY A 115 13.04 -8.41 -10.73
CA GLY A 115 13.05 -8.72 -12.16
C GLY A 115 12.36 -10.03 -12.55
N GLN A 116 11.84 -10.81 -11.60
CA GLN A 116 11.07 -12.03 -11.89
C GLN A 116 9.58 -11.70 -11.94
N PRO A 117 8.83 -12.15 -12.96
CA PRO A 117 7.40 -11.87 -13.09
C PRO A 117 6.62 -12.50 -11.93
N ILE A 118 5.64 -11.75 -11.41
CA ILE A 118 4.77 -12.19 -10.31
C ILE A 118 3.32 -12.31 -10.78
N ARG A 119 2.56 -13.13 -10.06
CA ARG A 119 1.11 -13.31 -10.27
C ARG A 119 0.42 -13.57 -8.93
N PRO A 120 -0.85 -13.17 -8.79
CA PRO A 120 -1.66 -13.49 -7.63
C PRO A 120 -1.91 -14.99 -7.50
N THR A 121 -2.47 -15.39 -6.36
CA THR A 121 -2.89 -16.77 -6.10
C THR A 121 -4.03 -17.21 -7.03
N ARG A 122 -4.37 -18.51 -6.96
CA ARG A 122 -5.51 -19.09 -7.68
C ARG A 122 -6.64 -19.54 -6.73
N VAL A 123 -6.64 -19.06 -5.49
CA VAL A 123 -7.68 -19.37 -4.51
C VAL A 123 -9.02 -18.78 -4.97
N THR A 124 -10.07 -19.62 -4.99
CA THR A 124 -11.41 -19.24 -5.45
C THR A 124 -12.45 -19.27 -4.33
N ALA A 125 -12.20 -19.97 -3.24
CA ALA A 125 -13.11 -20.08 -2.11
C ALA A 125 -12.56 -19.28 -0.91
N LEU A 126 -13.41 -18.47 -0.26
CA LEU A 126 -13.02 -17.66 0.89
C LEU A 126 -12.46 -18.49 2.05
N GLN A 127 -13.00 -19.67 2.30
CA GLN A 127 -12.54 -20.57 3.37
C GLN A 127 -11.07 -20.99 3.24
N ASP A 128 -10.49 -20.86 2.05
CA ASP A 128 -9.10 -21.23 1.77
C ASP A 128 -8.21 -19.96 1.67
N ALA A 129 -8.78 -18.77 1.83
CA ALA A 129 -8.11 -17.51 1.61
C ALA A 129 -7.40 -16.98 2.87
N MET A 130 -6.14 -16.55 2.70
CA MET A 130 -5.43 -15.70 3.65
C MET A 130 -5.67 -14.24 3.26
N VAL A 131 -6.37 -13.50 4.11
CA VAL A 131 -6.73 -12.11 3.84
C VAL A 131 -6.09 -11.16 4.85
N VAL A 132 -5.97 -9.90 4.49
CA VAL A 132 -5.37 -8.86 5.34
C VAL A 132 -6.36 -7.71 5.52
N ALA A 133 -6.52 -7.25 6.75
CA ALA A 133 -7.29 -6.07 7.10
C ALA A 133 -6.39 -4.94 7.61
N SER A 134 -6.60 -3.73 7.13
CA SER A 134 -6.07 -2.53 7.78
C SER A 134 -7.18 -1.83 8.56
N LEU A 135 -6.91 -1.55 9.83
CA LEU A 135 -7.83 -0.82 10.71
C LEU A 135 -7.26 0.58 10.98
N PRO A 136 -8.09 1.61 11.10
CA PRO A 136 -7.65 2.92 11.54
C PRO A 136 -6.90 2.85 12.86
N VAL A 137 -5.94 3.77 13.05
CA VAL A 137 -5.06 3.81 14.23
C VAL A 137 -5.87 3.92 15.54
N ALA A 138 -6.92 4.73 15.57
CA ALA A 138 -7.78 4.96 16.73
C ALA A 138 -9.15 4.29 16.54
N CYS A 139 -9.17 2.97 16.33
CA CYS A 139 -10.40 2.24 16.03
C CYS A 139 -11.16 1.87 17.33
N ARG A 140 -12.43 2.28 17.43
CA ARG A 140 -13.34 1.89 18.51
C ARG A 140 -14.05 0.57 18.15
N PRO A 141 -14.55 -0.19 19.15
CA PRO A 141 -15.25 -1.44 18.89
C PRO A 141 -16.49 -1.31 17.98
N ASP A 142 -17.16 -0.15 18.01
CA ASP A 142 -18.34 0.16 17.18
C ASP A 142 -18.01 0.69 15.78
N HIS A 143 -16.72 0.87 15.45
CA HIS A 143 -16.27 1.37 14.17
C HIS A 143 -16.59 0.39 13.03
N TYR A 144 -17.00 0.92 11.86
CA TYR A 144 -17.38 0.09 10.71
C TYR A 144 -16.29 -0.91 10.30
N ALA A 145 -15.02 -0.53 10.34
CA ALA A 145 -13.89 -1.42 9.97
C ALA A 145 -13.76 -2.62 10.93
N VAL A 146 -14.15 -2.47 12.21
CA VAL A 146 -14.22 -3.61 13.14
C VAL A 146 -15.38 -4.53 12.77
N LYS A 147 -16.53 -3.97 12.41
CA LYS A 147 -17.69 -4.77 11.96
C LYS A 147 -17.34 -5.54 10.69
N GLN A 148 -16.70 -4.90 9.71
CA GLN A 148 -16.20 -5.57 8.50
C GLN A 148 -15.27 -6.74 8.84
N LEU A 149 -14.28 -6.51 9.73
CA LEU A 149 -13.38 -7.57 10.19
C LEU A 149 -14.15 -8.74 10.79
N LEU A 150 -15.12 -8.47 11.68
CA LEU A 150 -15.92 -9.51 12.32
C LEU A 150 -16.86 -10.25 11.34
N ASN A 151 -17.35 -9.55 10.31
CA ASN A 151 -18.14 -10.17 9.25
C ASN A 151 -17.30 -11.10 8.36
N VAL A 152 -16.06 -10.71 8.01
CA VAL A 152 -15.19 -11.49 7.11
C VAL A 152 -14.58 -12.68 7.83
N MET A 153 -14.13 -12.49 9.08
CA MET A 153 -13.33 -13.47 9.83
C MET A 153 -13.90 -14.90 9.87
N PRO A 154 -15.24 -15.15 10.01
CA PRO A 154 -15.79 -16.50 10.03
C PRO A 154 -15.77 -17.23 8.68
N HIS A 155 -15.52 -16.50 7.57
CA HIS A 155 -15.65 -17.02 6.21
C HIS A 155 -14.31 -17.31 5.54
N VAL A 156 -13.18 -16.91 6.14
CA VAL A 156 -11.84 -17.02 5.56
C VAL A 156 -10.95 -17.97 6.36
N GLN A 157 -9.89 -18.48 5.76
CA GLN A 157 -8.93 -19.33 6.45
C GLN A 157 -8.24 -18.57 7.59
N THR A 158 -7.81 -17.35 7.33
CA THR A 158 -7.17 -16.49 8.33
C THR A 158 -7.22 -15.02 7.93
N VAL A 159 -7.27 -14.14 8.95
CA VAL A 159 -7.13 -12.69 8.77
C VAL A 159 -5.83 -12.24 9.43
N GLN A 160 -5.03 -11.48 8.70
CA GLN A 160 -3.80 -10.85 9.17
C GLN A 160 -4.00 -9.35 9.37
N ARG A 161 -3.23 -8.74 10.29
CA ARG A 161 -3.07 -7.31 10.46
C ARG A 161 -1.58 -7.00 10.58
N THR A 162 -0.96 -6.62 9.50
CA THR A 162 0.51 -6.58 9.34
C THR A 162 1.13 -5.20 9.56
N GLY A 163 0.40 -4.12 9.23
CA GLY A 163 0.80 -2.73 9.51
C GLY A 163 1.61 -2.03 8.40
N SER A 164 1.69 -2.60 7.19
CA SER A 164 2.22 -1.97 5.98
C SER A 164 1.27 -2.21 4.82
N ALA A 165 0.62 -1.17 4.33
CA ALA A 165 -0.32 -1.26 3.22
C ALA A 165 0.39 -1.55 1.89
N ALA A 166 1.54 -0.92 1.66
CA ALA A 166 2.36 -1.14 0.48
C ALA A 166 2.79 -2.60 0.35
N LEU A 167 3.30 -3.22 1.43
CA LEU A 167 3.66 -4.65 1.41
C LEU A 167 2.45 -5.56 1.28
N ASN A 168 1.30 -5.22 1.87
CA ASN A 168 0.09 -6.02 1.72
C ASN A 168 -0.32 -6.10 0.25
N LEU A 169 -0.35 -4.97 -0.46
CA LEU A 169 -0.67 -4.91 -1.88
C LEU A 169 0.39 -5.63 -2.74
N ALA A 170 1.67 -5.42 -2.46
CA ALA A 170 2.75 -6.13 -3.13
C ALA A 170 2.66 -7.66 -2.94
N TYR A 171 2.23 -8.10 -1.75
CA TYR A 171 2.08 -9.53 -1.45
C TYR A 171 0.83 -10.13 -2.08
N VAL A 172 -0.27 -9.37 -2.23
CA VAL A 172 -1.40 -9.79 -3.07
C VAL A 172 -0.95 -9.94 -4.52
N ALA A 173 -0.22 -8.97 -5.07
CA ALA A 173 0.32 -9.04 -6.43
C ALA A 173 1.25 -10.25 -6.64
N ALA A 174 2.04 -10.62 -5.61
CA ALA A 174 2.99 -11.74 -5.67
C ALA A 174 2.40 -13.10 -5.27
N GLY A 175 1.09 -13.18 -4.98
CA GLY A 175 0.45 -14.43 -4.60
C GLY A 175 0.86 -14.98 -3.23
N ARG A 176 1.28 -14.11 -2.31
CA ARG A 176 1.60 -14.46 -0.92
C ARG A 176 0.42 -14.22 0.03
N MET A 177 -0.55 -13.43 -0.39
CA MET A 177 -1.83 -13.13 0.26
C MET A 177 -2.91 -13.12 -0.80
N ASP A 178 -4.15 -13.43 -0.43
CA ASP A 178 -5.26 -13.55 -1.39
C ASP A 178 -6.05 -12.26 -1.54
N ALA A 179 -6.15 -11.49 -0.46
CA ALA A 179 -6.86 -10.22 -0.46
C ALA A 179 -6.34 -9.25 0.60
N PHE A 180 -6.55 -7.96 0.35
CA PHE A 180 -6.32 -6.88 1.29
C PHE A 180 -7.42 -5.83 1.15
N TRP A 181 -7.96 -5.33 2.28
CA TRP A 181 -8.90 -4.20 2.29
C TRP A 181 -8.57 -3.18 3.37
N SER A 182 -8.95 -1.94 3.10
CA SER A 182 -8.83 -0.82 4.03
C SER A 182 -9.75 0.32 3.64
N GLY A 183 -10.34 0.99 4.63
CA GLY A 183 -11.12 2.23 4.45
C GLY A 183 -10.41 3.47 5.04
N SER A 184 -9.07 3.46 5.17
CA SER A 184 -8.34 4.54 5.83
C SER A 184 -6.99 4.89 5.19
N LEU A 185 -6.75 4.41 3.97
CA LEU A 185 -5.49 4.64 3.25
C LEU A 185 -5.40 6.07 2.67
N LYS A 186 -4.18 6.52 2.50
CA LYS A 186 -3.84 7.74 1.77
C LYS A 186 -3.32 7.39 0.37
N PRO A 187 -3.24 8.35 -0.56
CA PRO A 187 -2.73 8.11 -1.91
C PRO A 187 -1.38 7.39 -1.91
N TRP A 188 -0.45 7.79 -1.07
CA TRP A 188 0.89 7.23 -1.00
C TRP A 188 0.94 5.79 -0.46
N ASP A 189 0.00 5.38 0.40
CA ASP A 189 -0.10 4.02 0.91
C ASP A 189 -0.46 3.01 -0.19
N MET A 190 -1.24 3.43 -1.21
CA MET A 190 -1.91 2.52 -2.14
C MET A 190 -1.55 2.69 -3.62
N ALA A 191 -1.07 3.86 -4.05
CA ALA A 191 -0.90 4.14 -5.48
C ALA A 191 -0.01 3.10 -6.19
N ALA A 192 1.19 2.83 -5.69
CA ALA A 192 2.07 1.82 -6.29
C ALA A 192 1.48 0.41 -6.20
N GLY A 193 0.92 0.05 -5.05
CA GLY A 193 0.34 -1.27 -4.83
C GLY A 193 -0.85 -1.56 -5.74
N ILE A 194 -1.69 -0.58 -6.06
CA ILE A 194 -2.79 -0.70 -7.02
C ILE A 194 -2.25 -1.14 -8.38
N LEU A 195 -1.24 -0.44 -8.91
CA LEU A 195 -0.67 -0.78 -10.22
C LEU A 195 0.02 -2.15 -10.17
N LEU A 196 0.75 -2.49 -9.10
CA LEU A 196 1.35 -3.81 -8.92
C LEU A 196 0.32 -4.93 -9.03
N VAL A 197 -0.81 -4.80 -8.33
CA VAL A 197 -1.87 -5.82 -8.34
C VAL A 197 -2.53 -5.91 -9.72
N GLN A 198 -2.85 -4.79 -10.35
CA GLN A 198 -3.46 -4.77 -11.68
C GLN A 198 -2.54 -5.40 -12.74
N GLU A 199 -1.26 -5.03 -12.75
CA GLU A 199 -0.28 -5.54 -13.70
C GLU A 199 0.11 -7.01 -13.45
N ALA A 200 -0.04 -7.49 -12.20
CA ALA A 200 0.09 -8.91 -11.89
C ALA A 200 -1.11 -9.75 -12.34
N GLY A 201 -2.25 -9.11 -12.69
CA GLY A 201 -3.49 -9.77 -13.08
C GLY A 201 -4.49 -9.97 -11.95
N GLY A 202 -4.31 -9.27 -10.82
CA GLY A 202 -5.30 -9.17 -9.75
C GLY A 202 -6.37 -8.11 -10.03
N ARG A 203 -7.28 -7.93 -9.09
CA ARG A 203 -8.36 -6.94 -9.19
C ARG A 203 -8.31 -5.98 -8.01
N VAL A 204 -8.49 -4.69 -8.31
CA VAL A 204 -8.62 -3.62 -7.32
C VAL A 204 -9.88 -2.83 -7.60
N SER A 205 -10.67 -2.57 -6.57
CA SER A 205 -11.84 -1.71 -6.60
C SER A 205 -11.98 -0.99 -5.25
N ARG A 206 -12.95 -0.10 -5.13
CA ARG A 206 -13.49 0.26 -3.81
C ARG A 206 -14.25 -0.92 -3.22
N MET A 207 -14.46 -0.93 -1.90
CA MET A 207 -15.04 -2.08 -1.20
C MET A 207 -16.45 -2.46 -1.70
N HIS A 208 -17.23 -1.48 -2.18
CA HIS A 208 -18.57 -1.73 -2.71
C HIS A 208 -18.64 -1.83 -4.25
N GLY A 209 -17.45 -1.95 -4.91
CA GLY A 209 -17.36 -2.26 -6.35
C GLY A 209 -17.16 -1.09 -7.27
N GLU A 210 -17.18 0.14 -6.78
CA GLU A 210 -16.90 1.31 -7.60
C GLU A 210 -15.44 1.31 -8.08
N PRO A 211 -15.15 2.03 -9.18
CA PRO A 211 -13.79 2.20 -9.66
C PRO A 211 -12.87 2.77 -8.57
N ILE A 212 -11.63 2.28 -8.54
CA ILE A 212 -10.62 2.78 -7.59
C ILE A 212 -10.23 4.22 -7.93
N ASP A 213 -10.10 5.04 -6.89
CA ASP A 213 -9.56 6.38 -6.93
C ASP A 213 -8.63 6.54 -5.73
N ILE A 214 -7.37 6.88 -5.96
CA ILE A 214 -6.38 6.98 -4.87
C ILE A 214 -6.66 8.14 -3.91
N GLU A 215 -7.47 9.11 -4.29
CA GLU A 215 -7.90 10.20 -3.41
C GLU A 215 -9.02 9.78 -2.43
N ILE A 216 -9.61 8.59 -2.63
CA ILE A 216 -10.67 8.03 -1.78
C ILE A 216 -10.07 6.89 -0.94
N PRO A 217 -10.11 6.96 0.42
CA PRO A 217 -9.44 6.01 1.31
C PRO A 217 -10.18 4.67 1.43
N ASP A 218 -10.63 4.09 0.33
CA ASP A 218 -11.50 2.92 0.26
C ASP A 218 -10.97 1.94 -0.80
N LEU A 219 -10.45 0.79 -0.36
CA LEU A 219 -9.78 -0.15 -1.24
C LEU A 219 -10.10 -1.60 -0.86
N LEU A 220 -10.43 -2.40 -1.87
CA LEU A 220 -10.40 -3.86 -1.86
C LEU A 220 -9.47 -4.33 -3.00
N SER A 221 -8.44 -5.08 -2.64
CA SER A 221 -7.49 -5.71 -3.56
C SER A 221 -7.54 -7.23 -3.39
N THR A 222 -7.56 -7.98 -4.48
CA THR A 222 -7.61 -9.44 -4.46
C THR A 222 -6.85 -10.06 -5.63
N ASN A 223 -6.83 -11.40 -5.66
CA ASN A 223 -6.30 -12.17 -6.78
C ASN A 223 -7.13 -12.09 -8.07
N GLY A 224 -8.25 -11.33 -8.09
CA GLY A 224 -9.09 -11.13 -9.28
C GLY A 224 -10.09 -12.24 -9.58
N LEU A 225 -10.20 -13.25 -8.70
CA LEU A 225 -11.11 -14.37 -8.85
C LEU A 225 -12.38 -14.20 -8.00
N ALA A 226 -13.19 -15.24 -7.86
CA ALA A 226 -14.48 -15.23 -7.17
C ALA A 226 -14.45 -14.68 -5.74
N ILE A 227 -13.32 -14.73 -5.05
CA ILE A 227 -13.15 -14.17 -3.71
C ILE A 227 -13.35 -12.65 -3.68
N HIS A 228 -13.16 -11.93 -4.81
CA HIS A 228 -13.38 -10.48 -4.85
C HIS A 228 -14.84 -10.15 -4.62
N ASP A 229 -15.74 -10.72 -5.42
CA ASP A 229 -17.18 -10.47 -5.33
C ASP A 229 -17.75 -11.01 -4.00
N ALA A 230 -17.21 -12.13 -3.51
CA ALA A 230 -17.60 -12.68 -2.22
C ALA A 230 -17.20 -11.77 -1.04
N LEU A 231 -16.01 -11.16 -1.07
CA LEU A 231 -15.58 -10.17 -0.06
C LEU A 231 -16.42 -8.89 -0.12
N GLN A 232 -16.77 -8.41 -1.32
CA GLN A 232 -17.62 -7.21 -1.47
C GLN A 232 -18.99 -7.37 -0.78
N GLN A 233 -19.54 -8.60 -0.71
CA GLN A 233 -20.80 -8.88 -0.03
C GLN A 233 -20.66 -8.86 1.49
N LEU A 234 -19.46 -9.02 2.03
CA LEU A 234 -19.18 -9.05 3.47
C LEU A 234 -18.68 -7.71 4.01
N LEU A 235 -18.15 -6.85 3.16
CA LEU A 235 -17.59 -5.54 3.49
C LEU A 235 -18.63 -4.42 3.39
#